data_ae7f3739efd111f015eba608d633f039
#
_entry.id   ae7f3739efd111f015eba608d633f039
#
_cell.length_a   1.000
_cell.length_b   1.000
_cell.length_c   1.000
_cell.angle_alpha   90.00
_cell.angle_beta   90.00
_cell.angle_gamma   90.00
#
_symmetry.space_group_name_H-M   'P 1'
#
loop_
_entity.id
_entity.type
_entity.pdbx_description
1 polymer ?
#
loop_
_entity_poly.entity_id
_entity_poly.type
_entity_poly.pdbx_seq_one_letter_code
_entity_poly.pdbx_strand_id
1 'polypeptide(L)'
;MSSFVIEGGYRLSGEIVPQGAKNEALQVICATLLTPEKVTIHNVPDILDVTNLIQLLRDMQVKVEHPAADTYTFQADAVDLNYLETDEFLRKSGSLRGSVMIVGPLVARFGKALIPKPGGDKIGRRRLDTHFVGIQKLGACFSYDPDRQLYEIEAKKLKGAYMLLDEASVTGTANILMAAVLAEGKTTIYNAACEPYLQQLSSMLNRMGARISGVGSNLLTIEGVEALGGTTHTILPDMIEVGSFIGMAAMTGSDITIKNTGYDMLGIIPDSFRRLGITVEQIGDDIHVPTHDSYQIETFIDGSIMTIADAPWPGLTPDLLSVFLVVATQAVGSVLIHQKMFESRLFFVDKLIDMGAQIILCDPHRATVIGLGNRFKLRGSNMVSPDIRAGIALLIAAMSAEGTSHIHNIDQIDRGYQNIDKRLNGIGARITRL
;
A
#
# COMPACT_ATOMS: atom_id res chain seq x y z
N MET A 1 3.87 20.34 -14.27
CA MET A 1 3.95 18.96 -13.72
C MET A 1 5.24 18.90 -12.92
N SER A 2 5.15 18.54 -11.67
CA SER A 2 6.31 18.38 -10.81
C SER A 2 7.22 17.26 -11.31
N SER A 3 8.53 17.44 -11.16
CA SER A 3 9.52 16.47 -11.62
C SER A 3 10.70 16.37 -10.66
N PHE A 4 11.38 15.22 -10.71
CA PHE A 4 12.69 15.02 -10.09
C PHE A 4 13.78 15.07 -11.15
N VAL A 5 14.88 15.74 -10.81
CA VAL A 5 16.18 15.62 -11.48
C VAL A 5 17.09 14.86 -10.54
N ILE A 6 17.61 13.71 -10.99
CA ILE A 6 18.40 12.79 -10.17
C ILE A 6 19.80 12.68 -10.77
N GLU A 7 20.82 13.06 -10.03
CA GLU A 7 22.20 12.71 -10.35
C GLU A 7 22.49 11.33 -9.76
N GLY A 8 22.66 10.33 -10.61
CA GLY A 8 22.86 8.95 -10.20
C GLY A 8 24.30 8.58 -9.88
N GLY A 9 24.53 7.35 -9.42
CA GLY A 9 25.86 6.79 -9.16
C GLY A 9 26.45 7.14 -7.79
N TYR A 10 25.70 7.77 -6.91
CA TYR A 10 26.16 8.10 -5.54
C TYR A 10 25.77 7.01 -4.55
N ARG A 11 26.72 6.62 -3.70
CA ARG A 11 26.47 5.72 -2.56
C ARG A 11 25.80 6.52 -1.43
N LEU A 12 24.82 5.90 -0.80
CA LEU A 12 24.15 6.42 0.37
C LEU A 12 24.77 5.86 1.65
N SER A 13 24.64 6.56 2.76
CA SER A 13 25.13 6.08 4.06
C SER A 13 24.36 6.71 5.21
N GLY A 14 24.26 5.96 6.31
CA GLY A 14 23.59 6.43 7.52
C GLY A 14 22.30 5.71 7.80
N GLU A 15 21.39 6.39 8.49
CA GLU A 15 20.14 5.81 8.98
C GLU A 15 18.93 6.45 8.27
N ILE A 16 17.91 5.63 7.99
CA ILE A 16 16.64 6.09 7.47
C ILE A 16 15.49 5.43 8.23
N VAL A 17 14.46 6.23 8.57
CA VAL A 17 13.27 5.76 9.28
C VAL A 17 12.12 5.63 8.28
N PRO A 18 11.45 4.47 8.18
CA PRO A 18 10.26 4.33 7.35
C PRO A 18 9.12 5.20 7.86
N GLN A 19 8.31 5.70 6.94
CA GLN A 19 7.04 6.38 7.29
C GLN A 19 6.00 5.39 7.80
N GLY A 20 4.88 5.89 8.34
CA GLY A 20 3.71 5.06 8.65
C GLY A 20 3.10 4.43 7.41
N ALA A 21 2.56 3.20 7.58
CA ALA A 21 2.02 2.40 6.49
C ALA A 21 0.79 3.07 5.85
N LYS A 22 0.91 3.45 4.56
CA LYS A 22 -0.19 4.04 3.78
C LYS A 22 -1.47 3.21 3.84
N ASN A 23 -1.34 1.90 3.57
CA ASN A 23 -2.50 1.02 3.45
C ASN A 23 -3.20 0.81 4.79
N GLU A 24 -2.51 0.90 5.91
CA GLU A 24 -3.09 0.90 7.24
C GLU A 24 -3.77 2.23 7.54
N ALA A 25 -3.09 3.35 7.28
CA ALA A 25 -3.62 4.70 7.51
C ALA A 25 -5.01 4.88 6.86
N LEU A 26 -5.16 4.48 5.60
CA LEU A 26 -6.43 4.59 4.89
C LEU A 26 -7.54 3.77 5.53
N GLN A 27 -7.22 2.62 6.15
CA GLN A 27 -8.20 1.75 6.81
C GLN A 27 -8.58 2.28 8.19
N VAL A 28 -7.59 2.56 9.04
CA VAL A 28 -7.85 2.98 10.44
C VAL A 28 -8.48 4.36 10.52
N ILE A 29 -8.17 5.27 9.57
CA ILE A 29 -8.83 6.58 9.45
C ILE A 29 -10.31 6.40 9.09
N CYS A 30 -10.66 5.53 8.14
CA CYS A 30 -12.06 5.22 7.83
C CYS A 30 -12.80 4.59 9.03
N ALA A 31 -12.13 3.73 9.81
CA ALA A 31 -12.70 3.09 10.99
C ALA A 31 -13.12 4.08 12.09
N THR A 32 -12.57 5.31 12.10
CA THR A 32 -12.97 6.36 13.06
C THR A 32 -14.45 6.77 12.91
N LEU A 33 -15.04 6.56 11.73
CA LEU A 33 -16.46 6.79 11.49
C LEU A 33 -17.38 5.83 12.26
N LEU A 34 -16.88 4.71 12.78
CA LEU A 34 -17.64 3.70 13.50
C LEU A 34 -18.06 4.13 14.92
N THR A 35 -17.48 5.19 15.47
CA THR A 35 -17.74 5.67 16.83
C THR A 35 -17.92 7.20 16.89
N PRO A 36 -18.77 7.73 17.79
CA PRO A 36 -18.81 9.17 18.06
C PRO A 36 -17.70 9.63 19.02
N GLU A 37 -16.96 8.69 19.62
CA GLU A 37 -15.90 8.99 20.58
C GLU A 37 -14.59 9.35 19.89
N LYS A 38 -13.67 9.95 20.64
CA LYS A 38 -12.35 10.34 20.12
C LYS A 38 -11.47 9.14 19.82
N VAL A 39 -10.88 9.13 18.64
CA VAL A 39 -9.87 8.16 18.20
C VAL A 39 -8.60 8.92 17.85
N THR A 40 -7.49 8.61 18.53
CA THR A 40 -6.19 9.21 18.26
C THR A 40 -5.31 8.24 17.50
N ILE A 41 -4.73 8.69 16.38
CA ILE A 41 -3.87 7.88 15.51
C ILE A 41 -2.51 8.54 15.41
N HIS A 42 -1.45 7.79 15.74
CA HIS A 42 -0.05 8.18 15.65
C HIS A 42 0.63 7.57 14.43
N ASN A 43 1.77 8.13 14.05
CA ASN A 43 2.57 7.71 12.90
C ASN A 43 1.78 7.76 11.57
N VAL A 44 0.92 8.76 11.44
CA VAL A 44 0.15 9.00 10.22
C VAL A 44 1.07 9.61 9.16
N PRO A 45 1.25 8.98 7.97
CA PRO A 45 2.15 9.52 6.96
C PRO A 45 1.55 10.76 6.28
N ASP A 46 2.39 11.78 6.07
CA ASP A 46 2.03 12.98 5.31
C ASP A 46 2.20 12.74 3.81
N ILE A 47 1.23 12.04 3.21
CA ILE A 47 1.16 11.69 1.80
C ILE A 47 -0.18 12.09 1.20
N LEU A 48 -0.22 12.39 -0.10
CA LEU A 48 -1.40 12.96 -0.75
C LEU A 48 -2.68 12.13 -0.58
N ASP A 49 -2.60 10.80 -0.66
CA ASP A 49 -3.78 9.95 -0.51
C ASP A 49 -4.35 10.00 0.92
N VAL A 50 -3.50 10.12 1.94
CA VAL A 50 -3.93 10.21 3.35
C VAL A 50 -4.47 11.60 3.67
N THR A 51 -3.78 12.65 3.26
CA THR A 51 -4.24 14.04 3.49
C THR A 51 -5.56 14.32 2.78
N ASN A 52 -5.75 13.78 1.57
CA ASN A 52 -7.03 13.87 0.84
C ASN A 52 -8.16 13.12 1.57
N LEU A 53 -7.89 11.94 2.14
CA LEU A 53 -8.88 11.21 2.94
C LEU A 53 -9.26 11.99 4.21
N ILE A 54 -8.27 12.52 4.93
CA ILE A 54 -8.51 13.34 6.12
C ILE A 54 -9.36 14.56 5.76
N GLN A 55 -9.06 15.22 4.63
CA GLN A 55 -9.86 16.35 4.17
C GLN A 55 -11.30 15.95 3.83
N LEU A 56 -11.50 14.79 3.19
CA LEU A 56 -12.83 14.25 2.90
C LEU A 56 -13.64 14.04 4.18
N LEU A 57 -13.02 13.51 5.24
CA LEU A 57 -13.68 13.33 6.53
C LEU A 57 -14.04 14.69 7.20
N ARG A 58 -13.14 15.69 7.11
CA ARG A 58 -13.43 17.06 7.59
C ARG A 58 -14.64 17.67 6.88
N ASP A 59 -14.71 17.49 5.57
CA ASP A 59 -15.83 17.99 4.76
C ASP A 59 -17.15 17.29 5.14
N MET A 60 -17.10 16.04 5.60
CA MET A 60 -18.21 15.30 6.20
C MET A 60 -18.51 15.72 7.66
N GLN A 61 -17.92 16.81 8.17
CA GLN A 61 -18.06 17.32 9.52
C GLN A 61 -17.45 16.43 10.62
N VAL A 62 -16.53 15.54 10.29
CA VAL A 62 -15.71 14.87 11.32
C VAL A 62 -14.74 15.90 11.91
N LYS A 63 -14.75 16.04 13.22
CA LYS A 63 -13.79 16.90 13.93
C LYS A 63 -12.40 16.26 13.85
N VAL A 64 -11.42 17.00 13.32
CA VAL A 64 -10.05 16.52 13.16
C VAL A 64 -9.08 17.51 13.77
N GLU A 65 -8.44 17.10 14.86
CA GLU A 65 -7.35 17.83 15.52
C GLU A 65 -6.01 17.23 15.04
N HIS A 66 -4.97 18.07 14.98
CA HIS A 66 -3.61 17.68 14.55
C HIS A 66 -2.58 18.13 15.60
N PRO A 67 -2.47 17.42 16.74
CA PRO A 67 -1.67 17.85 17.88
C PRO A 67 -0.15 17.72 17.67
N ALA A 68 0.29 16.86 16.76
CA ALA A 68 1.70 16.69 16.39
C ALA A 68 1.82 16.34 14.90
N ALA A 69 3.01 16.46 14.32
CA ALA A 69 3.26 16.34 12.89
C ALA A 69 2.77 15.02 12.26
N ASP A 70 2.76 13.94 13.04
CA ASP A 70 2.33 12.59 12.63
C ASP A 70 1.13 12.07 13.42
N THR A 71 0.44 12.93 14.17
CA THR A 71 -0.62 12.53 15.09
C THR A 71 -1.92 13.28 14.78
N TYR A 72 -2.99 12.53 14.59
CA TYR A 72 -4.33 13.06 14.36
C TYR A 72 -5.34 12.48 15.35
N THR A 73 -6.27 13.32 15.81
CA THR A 73 -7.41 12.90 16.62
C THR A 73 -8.69 13.16 15.84
N PHE A 74 -9.51 12.12 15.70
CA PHE A 74 -10.77 12.14 14.97
C PHE A 74 -11.94 12.01 15.95
N GLN A 75 -13.02 12.76 15.72
CA GLN A 75 -14.28 12.59 16.44
C GLN A 75 -15.44 12.73 15.47
N ALA A 76 -16.14 11.64 15.21
CA ALA A 76 -17.25 11.55 14.26
C ALA A 76 -18.61 11.59 14.98
N ASP A 77 -18.84 12.61 15.82
CA ASP A 77 -20.06 12.79 16.63
C ASP A 77 -21.19 13.48 15.86
N ALA A 78 -20.91 14.16 14.76
CA ALA A 78 -21.88 14.95 13.98
C ALA A 78 -21.59 14.84 12.46
N VAL A 79 -21.58 13.61 11.92
CA VAL A 79 -21.31 13.36 10.49
C VAL A 79 -22.48 13.87 9.64
N ASP A 80 -22.16 14.73 8.64
CA ASP A 80 -23.14 15.24 7.68
C ASP A 80 -23.31 14.28 6.49
N LEU A 81 -24.39 13.52 6.49
CA LEU A 81 -24.71 12.59 5.41
C LEU A 81 -25.22 13.29 4.14
N ASN A 82 -25.73 14.53 4.24
CA ASN A 82 -26.20 15.27 3.05
C ASN A 82 -25.00 15.63 2.14
N TYR A 83 -23.81 15.79 2.73
CA TYR A 83 -22.60 16.05 1.96
C TYR A 83 -22.31 14.96 0.93
N LEU A 84 -22.70 13.71 1.19
CA LEU A 84 -22.50 12.56 0.27
C LEU A 84 -23.22 12.75 -1.09
N GLU A 85 -24.26 13.59 -1.14
CA GLU A 85 -25.04 13.84 -2.36
C GLU A 85 -24.49 15.00 -3.20
N THR A 86 -23.49 15.73 -2.69
CA THR A 86 -22.91 16.91 -3.35
C THR A 86 -21.93 16.53 -4.47
N ASP A 87 -21.87 17.35 -5.51
CA ASP A 87 -20.89 17.20 -6.59
C ASP A 87 -19.44 17.29 -6.08
N GLU A 88 -19.23 18.05 -5.00
CA GLU A 88 -17.91 18.16 -4.38
C GLU A 88 -17.46 16.84 -3.77
N PHE A 89 -18.34 16.16 -3.02
CA PHE A 89 -18.05 14.82 -2.49
C PHE A 89 -17.78 13.83 -3.62
N LEU A 90 -18.63 13.81 -4.65
CA LEU A 90 -18.46 12.89 -5.78
C LEU A 90 -17.11 13.10 -6.49
N ARG A 91 -16.71 14.33 -6.69
CA ARG A 91 -15.41 14.67 -7.28
C ARG A 91 -14.23 14.26 -6.40
N LYS A 92 -14.26 14.61 -5.09
CA LYS A 92 -13.16 14.31 -4.15
C LYS A 92 -13.04 12.82 -3.90
N SER A 93 -14.14 12.14 -3.59
CA SER A 93 -14.13 10.69 -3.34
C SER A 93 -13.81 9.89 -4.61
N GLY A 94 -14.28 10.34 -5.79
CA GLY A 94 -13.97 9.73 -7.08
C GLY A 94 -12.49 9.81 -7.46
N SER A 95 -11.75 10.80 -6.98
CA SER A 95 -10.31 10.93 -7.25
C SER A 95 -9.43 10.03 -6.35
N LEU A 96 -9.97 9.53 -5.24
CA LEU A 96 -9.25 8.76 -4.22
C LEU A 96 -9.75 7.33 -4.13
N ARG A 97 -8.92 6.34 -4.50
CA ARG A 97 -9.31 4.92 -4.41
C ARG A 97 -9.68 4.49 -2.98
N GLY A 98 -8.96 4.99 -1.97
CA GLY A 98 -9.18 4.69 -0.56
C GLY A 98 -10.54 5.13 -0.03
N SER A 99 -11.23 6.07 -0.70
CA SER A 99 -12.54 6.56 -0.29
C SER A 99 -13.60 5.46 -0.21
N VAL A 100 -13.48 4.39 -1.00
CA VAL A 100 -14.42 3.26 -0.94
C VAL A 100 -14.53 2.63 0.45
N MET A 101 -13.49 2.77 1.28
CA MET A 101 -13.48 2.17 2.63
C MET A 101 -14.34 2.91 3.65
N ILE A 102 -14.88 4.11 3.33
CA ILE A 102 -15.89 4.75 4.18
C ILE A 102 -17.24 4.05 4.11
N VAL A 103 -17.50 3.24 3.07
CA VAL A 103 -18.81 2.60 2.83
C VAL A 103 -19.21 1.68 3.98
N GLY A 104 -18.30 0.78 4.41
CA GLY A 104 -18.57 -0.12 5.53
C GLY A 104 -18.98 0.60 6.81
N PRO A 105 -18.17 1.54 7.32
CA PRO A 105 -18.52 2.36 8.49
C PRO A 105 -19.81 3.16 8.34
N LEU A 106 -20.04 3.78 7.19
CA LEU A 106 -21.24 4.60 6.97
C LEU A 106 -22.51 3.76 6.98
N VAL A 107 -22.50 2.62 6.28
CA VAL A 107 -23.67 1.72 6.26
C VAL A 107 -23.89 1.09 7.63
N ALA A 108 -22.83 0.71 8.34
CA ALA A 108 -22.94 0.09 9.66
C ALA A 108 -23.53 1.02 10.71
N ARG A 109 -23.11 2.28 10.72
CA ARG A 109 -23.51 3.24 11.76
C ARG A 109 -24.70 4.11 11.37
N PHE A 110 -24.81 4.47 10.10
CA PHE A 110 -25.82 5.44 9.63
C PHE A 110 -26.85 4.85 8.67
N GLY A 111 -26.65 3.59 8.24
CA GLY A 111 -27.58 2.90 7.34
C GLY A 111 -27.53 3.32 5.87
N LYS A 112 -26.67 4.28 5.49
CA LYS A 112 -26.57 4.78 4.11
C LYS A 112 -25.14 5.11 3.75
N ALA A 113 -24.73 4.77 2.53
CA ALA A 113 -23.52 5.26 1.90
C ALA A 113 -23.74 5.53 0.42
N LEU A 114 -23.09 6.57 -0.08
CA LEU A 114 -22.98 6.88 -1.50
C LEU A 114 -21.51 6.92 -1.86
N ILE A 115 -21.13 6.32 -3.00
CA ILE A 115 -19.75 6.35 -3.47
C ILE A 115 -19.70 6.33 -5.00
N PRO A 116 -19.02 7.26 -5.67
CA PRO A 116 -18.82 7.19 -7.10
C PRO A 116 -17.81 6.08 -7.42
N LYS A 117 -17.73 5.69 -8.68
CA LYS A 117 -16.68 4.77 -9.14
C LYS A 117 -15.31 5.39 -8.80
N PRO A 118 -14.54 4.79 -7.87
CA PRO A 118 -13.30 5.41 -7.42
C PRO A 118 -12.21 5.32 -8.49
N GLY A 119 -11.44 6.41 -8.62
CA GLY A 119 -10.24 6.49 -9.41
C GLY A 119 -9.06 5.71 -8.82
N GLY A 120 -7.84 6.20 -9.03
CA GLY A 120 -6.59 5.63 -8.51
C GLY A 120 -5.65 5.14 -9.61
N ASP A 121 -4.66 4.33 -9.24
CA ASP A 121 -3.63 3.85 -10.16
C ASP A 121 -4.19 3.03 -11.32
N LYS A 122 -3.67 3.26 -12.51
CA LYS A 122 -4.04 2.53 -13.73
C LYS A 122 -3.22 1.22 -13.86
N ILE A 123 -3.45 0.29 -12.95
CA ILE A 123 -2.73 -1.01 -12.86
C ILE A 123 -3.58 -2.20 -13.32
N GLY A 124 -4.60 -1.97 -14.12
CA GLY A 124 -5.59 -2.95 -14.57
C GLY A 124 -6.96 -2.77 -13.91
N ARG A 125 -7.86 -3.72 -14.18
CA ARG A 125 -9.20 -3.70 -13.58
C ARG A 125 -9.13 -3.96 -12.08
N ARG A 126 -9.73 -3.07 -11.31
CA ARG A 126 -9.83 -3.18 -9.84
C ARG A 126 -11.30 -3.14 -9.48
N ARG A 127 -11.92 -4.30 -9.51
CA ARG A 127 -13.35 -4.47 -9.19
C ARG A 127 -13.64 -4.08 -7.75
N LEU A 128 -14.89 -3.72 -7.49
CA LEU A 128 -15.43 -3.43 -6.15
C LEU A 128 -16.41 -4.50 -5.70
N ASP A 129 -16.58 -5.55 -6.50
CA ASP A 129 -17.56 -6.61 -6.26
C ASP A 129 -17.40 -7.21 -4.87
N THR A 130 -16.18 -7.51 -4.44
CA THR A 130 -15.92 -8.09 -3.11
C THR A 130 -16.47 -7.19 -1.99
N HIS A 131 -16.30 -5.86 -2.09
CA HIS A 131 -16.86 -4.92 -1.12
C HIS A 131 -18.37 -5.00 -1.03
N PHE A 132 -19.02 -4.87 -2.18
CA PHE A 132 -20.48 -4.71 -2.23
C PHE A 132 -21.20 -6.04 -2.01
N VAL A 133 -20.73 -7.13 -2.60
CA VAL A 133 -21.28 -8.48 -2.37
C VAL A 133 -21.18 -8.85 -0.89
N GLY A 134 -20.05 -8.53 -0.23
CA GLY A 134 -19.90 -8.80 1.20
C GLY A 134 -20.89 -7.99 2.05
N ILE A 135 -21.05 -6.70 1.77
CA ILE A 135 -22.00 -5.84 2.49
C ILE A 135 -23.46 -6.24 2.19
N GLN A 136 -23.80 -6.65 0.96
CA GLN A 136 -25.10 -7.22 0.62
C GLN A 136 -25.41 -8.50 1.41
N LYS A 137 -24.41 -9.38 1.61
CA LYS A 137 -24.58 -10.58 2.44
C LYS A 137 -24.90 -10.24 3.90
N LEU A 138 -24.47 -9.08 4.39
CA LEU A 138 -24.85 -8.56 5.69
C LEU A 138 -26.27 -7.95 5.70
N GLY A 139 -26.98 -7.96 4.56
CA GLY A 139 -28.38 -7.52 4.46
C GLY A 139 -28.58 -6.11 3.92
N ALA A 140 -27.55 -5.44 3.42
CA ALA A 140 -27.70 -4.15 2.76
C ALA A 140 -28.31 -4.31 1.34
N CYS A 141 -29.09 -3.30 0.93
CA CYS A 141 -29.53 -3.12 -0.44
C CYS A 141 -28.47 -2.34 -1.21
N PHE A 142 -28.30 -2.66 -2.47
CA PHE A 142 -27.33 -2.04 -3.36
C PHE A 142 -28.01 -1.62 -4.67
N SER A 143 -27.74 -0.39 -5.11
CA SER A 143 -28.11 0.10 -6.42
C SER A 143 -26.92 0.77 -7.11
N TYR A 144 -26.94 0.79 -8.43
CA TYR A 144 -25.95 1.48 -9.24
C TYR A 144 -26.65 2.37 -10.26
N ASP A 145 -26.33 3.67 -10.21
CA ASP A 145 -26.76 4.64 -11.19
C ASP A 145 -25.70 4.74 -12.30
N PRO A 146 -25.96 4.23 -13.52
CA PRO A 146 -24.99 4.23 -14.61
C PRO A 146 -24.75 5.64 -15.17
N ASP A 147 -25.71 6.54 -15.09
CA ASP A 147 -25.58 7.91 -15.61
C ASP A 147 -24.66 8.76 -14.75
N ARG A 148 -24.77 8.62 -13.44
CA ARG A 148 -23.93 9.29 -12.45
C ARG A 148 -22.67 8.48 -12.07
N GLN A 149 -22.56 7.23 -12.52
CA GLN A 149 -21.53 6.25 -12.08
C GLN A 149 -21.42 6.16 -10.55
N LEU A 150 -22.59 6.13 -9.89
CA LEU A 150 -22.75 6.21 -8.44
C LEU A 150 -23.28 4.89 -7.90
N TYR A 151 -22.65 4.39 -6.85
CA TYR A 151 -23.12 3.27 -6.04
C TYR A 151 -23.85 3.82 -4.81
N GLU A 152 -25.05 3.31 -4.56
CA GLU A 152 -25.84 3.61 -3.38
C GLU A 152 -26.06 2.33 -2.58
N ILE A 153 -25.78 2.40 -1.30
CA ILE A 153 -25.89 1.26 -0.39
C ILE A 153 -26.72 1.70 0.82
N GLU A 154 -27.77 0.96 1.12
CA GLU A 154 -28.68 1.23 2.23
C GLU A 154 -28.93 -0.03 3.05
N ALA A 155 -29.02 0.13 4.36
CA ALA A 155 -29.42 -0.92 5.29
C ALA A 155 -30.19 -0.35 6.47
N LYS A 156 -31.32 -0.95 6.80
CA LYS A 156 -32.01 -0.62 8.07
C LYS A 156 -31.23 -1.15 9.27
N LYS A 157 -30.70 -2.35 9.14
CA LYS A 157 -29.84 -3.01 10.13
C LYS A 157 -29.06 -4.13 9.45
N LEU A 158 -27.77 -4.16 9.69
CA LEU A 158 -26.91 -5.23 9.21
C LEU A 158 -27.05 -6.47 10.11
N LYS A 159 -26.94 -7.65 9.51
CA LYS A 159 -27.00 -8.95 10.19
C LYS A 159 -25.81 -9.79 9.84
N GLY A 160 -25.27 -10.48 10.83
CA GLY A 160 -24.14 -11.38 10.64
C GLY A 160 -24.45 -12.48 9.63
N ALA A 161 -23.45 -12.85 8.83
CA ALA A 161 -23.56 -13.84 7.78
C ALA A 161 -22.24 -14.63 7.62
N TYR A 162 -22.36 -15.84 7.09
CA TYR A 162 -21.20 -16.56 6.55
C TYR A 162 -20.94 -16.12 5.11
N MET A 163 -19.67 -15.85 4.80
CA MET A 163 -19.26 -15.54 3.44
C MET A 163 -17.89 -16.14 3.10
N LEU A 164 -17.81 -16.71 1.92
CA LEU A 164 -16.59 -17.05 1.22
C LEU A 164 -16.34 -15.95 0.19
N LEU A 165 -15.19 -15.30 0.27
CA LEU A 165 -14.79 -14.27 -0.70
C LEU A 165 -14.15 -14.92 -1.93
N ASP A 166 -14.47 -14.42 -3.11
CA ASP A 166 -13.92 -14.92 -4.38
C ASP A 166 -12.42 -14.64 -4.50
N GLU A 167 -11.96 -13.56 -3.83
CA GLU A 167 -10.56 -13.17 -3.76
C GLU A 167 -10.20 -12.67 -2.34
N ALA A 168 -8.95 -12.82 -1.94
CA ALA A 168 -8.42 -12.25 -0.70
C ALA A 168 -8.17 -10.73 -0.89
N SER A 169 -9.27 -9.99 -1.09
CA SER A 169 -9.21 -8.53 -1.30
C SER A 169 -8.94 -7.81 0.01
N VAL A 170 -7.84 -7.07 0.08
CA VAL A 170 -7.46 -6.30 1.27
C VAL A 170 -8.51 -5.26 1.64
N THR A 171 -8.84 -4.38 0.69
CA THR A 171 -9.80 -3.29 0.93
C THR A 171 -11.22 -3.81 1.04
N GLY A 172 -11.56 -4.90 0.32
CA GLY A 172 -12.84 -5.59 0.46
C GLY A 172 -13.02 -6.19 1.84
N THR A 173 -12.02 -6.94 2.33
CA THR A 173 -12.02 -7.51 3.69
C THR A 173 -12.13 -6.41 4.75
N ALA A 174 -11.35 -5.32 4.64
CA ALA A 174 -11.40 -4.20 5.58
C ALA A 174 -12.80 -3.57 5.64
N ASN A 175 -13.40 -3.34 4.48
CA ASN A 175 -14.72 -2.71 4.38
C ASN A 175 -15.84 -3.59 4.97
N ILE A 176 -15.80 -4.90 4.66
CA ILE A 176 -16.75 -5.87 5.20
C ILE A 176 -16.55 -6.02 6.72
N LEU A 177 -15.30 -6.09 7.18
CA LEU A 177 -14.97 -6.16 8.60
C LEU A 177 -15.52 -4.96 9.37
N MET A 178 -15.30 -3.73 8.86
CA MET A 178 -15.84 -2.51 9.45
C MET A 178 -17.37 -2.47 9.44
N ALA A 179 -18.02 -3.07 8.45
CA ALA A 179 -19.48 -3.21 8.45
C ALA A 179 -19.96 -4.27 9.46
N ALA A 180 -19.23 -5.38 9.59
CA ALA A 180 -19.63 -6.53 10.39
C ALA A 180 -19.53 -6.28 11.90
N VAL A 181 -18.64 -5.40 12.37
CA VAL A 181 -18.45 -5.15 13.82
C VAL A 181 -19.68 -4.57 14.51
N LEU A 182 -20.58 -3.90 13.76
CA LEU A 182 -21.85 -3.40 14.27
C LEU A 182 -23.08 -4.18 13.74
N ALA A 183 -22.86 -5.27 13.01
CA ALA A 183 -23.95 -6.12 12.51
C ALA A 183 -24.48 -7.02 13.64
N GLU A 184 -25.80 -7.28 13.66
CA GLU A 184 -26.43 -8.15 14.65
C GLU A 184 -26.03 -9.61 14.47
N GLY A 185 -25.50 -10.25 15.50
CA GLY A 185 -25.11 -11.67 15.49
C GLY A 185 -23.67 -11.90 15.02
N LYS A 186 -23.43 -13.08 14.45
CA LYS A 186 -22.08 -13.55 14.08
C LYS A 186 -21.84 -13.47 12.59
N THR A 187 -20.71 -12.88 12.20
CA THR A 187 -20.18 -12.90 10.82
C THR A 187 -18.95 -13.79 10.74
N THR A 188 -18.87 -14.61 9.69
CA THR A 188 -17.67 -15.37 9.35
C THR A 188 -17.24 -15.00 7.93
N ILE A 189 -16.00 -14.54 7.80
CA ILE A 189 -15.39 -14.21 6.50
C ILE A 189 -14.31 -15.24 6.23
N TYR A 190 -14.50 -16.09 5.21
CA TYR A 190 -13.52 -17.05 4.75
C TYR A 190 -12.85 -16.54 3.47
N ASN A 191 -11.59 -16.84 3.26
CA ASN A 191 -10.70 -16.27 2.25
C ASN A 191 -10.53 -14.74 2.46
N ALA A 192 -10.53 -14.31 3.72
CA ALA A 192 -10.20 -12.94 4.10
C ALA A 192 -8.72 -12.63 3.78
N ALA A 193 -8.43 -11.40 3.41
CA ALA A 193 -7.06 -10.91 3.41
C ALA A 193 -6.52 -10.83 4.85
N CYS A 194 -5.23 -11.07 5.05
CA CYS A 194 -4.63 -11.11 6.39
C CYS A 194 -3.28 -10.39 6.50
N GLU A 195 -3.05 -9.41 5.64
CA GLU A 195 -1.88 -8.53 5.66
C GLU A 195 -1.74 -7.80 7.01
N PRO A 196 -0.52 -7.42 7.42
CA PRO A 196 -0.26 -6.75 8.69
C PRO A 196 -1.20 -5.57 8.99
N TYR A 197 -1.50 -4.74 7.99
CA TYR A 197 -2.42 -3.60 8.16
C TYR A 197 -3.87 -4.01 8.42
N LEU A 198 -4.34 -5.17 7.94
CA LEU A 198 -5.64 -5.73 8.32
C LEU A 198 -5.64 -6.30 9.73
N GLN A 199 -4.51 -6.89 10.16
CA GLN A 199 -4.33 -7.33 11.54
C GLN A 199 -4.37 -6.14 12.49
N GLN A 200 -3.75 -5.02 12.11
CA GLN A 200 -3.76 -3.77 12.89
C GLN A 200 -5.14 -3.13 12.94
N LEU A 201 -5.88 -3.09 11.83
CA LEU A 201 -7.28 -2.66 11.82
C LEU A 201 -8.12 -3.51 12.79
N SER A 202 -8.00 -4.84 12.71
CA SER A 202 -8.72 -5.75 13.61
C SER A 202 -8.35 -5.53 15.07
N SER A 203 -7.07 -5.32 15.37
CA SER A 203 -6.56 -5.05 16.72
C SER A 203 -7.06 -3.70 17.25
N MET A 204 -7.08 -2.65 16.39
CA MET A 204 -7.64 -1.35 16.73
C MET A 204 -9.14 -1.48 17.06
N LEU A 205 -9.92 -2.13 16.21
CA LEU A 205 -11.35 -2.35 16.42
C LEU A 205 -11.63 -3.14 17.70
N ASN A 206 -10.82 -4.17 18.00
CA ASN A 206 -10.94 -4.92 19.27
C ASN A 206 -10.67 -4.02 20.50
N ARG A 207 -9.70 -3.09 20.44
CA ARG A 207 -9.50 -2.10 21.50
C ARG A 207 -10.67 -1.12 21.63
N MET A 208 -11.38 -0.85 20.53
CA MET A 208 -12.61 -0.05 20.53
C MET A 208 -13.82 -0.80 21.09
N GLY A 209 -13.69 -2.10 21.39
CA GLY A 209 -14.75 -2.94 21.96
C GLY A 209 -15.39 -3.93 20.98
N ALA A 210 -14.87 -4.06 19.76
CA ALA A 210 -15.28 -5.12 18.84
C ALA A 210 -14.85 -6.51 19.32
N ARG A 211 -15.44 -7.55 18.75
CA ARG A 211 -15.14 -8.94 19.07
C ARG A 211 -14.74 -9.71 17.82
N ILE A 212 -13.47 -9.54 17.43
CA ILE A 212 -12.89 -10.13 16.22
C ILE A 212 -11.89 -11.21 16.65
N SER A 213 -12.01 -12.40 16.08
CA SER A 213 -11.08 -13.51 16.24
C SER A 213 -10.60 -14.06 14.89
N GLY A 214 -9.52 -14.85 14.87
CA GLY A 214 -8.88 -15.33 13.64
C GLY A 214 -7.94 -14.29 13.01
N VAL A 215 -7.60 -13.22 13.71
CA VAL A 215 -6.70 -12.17 13.22
C VAL A 215 -5.37 -12.79 12.79
N GLY A 216 -4.89 -12.40 11.60
CA GLY A 216 -3.67 -12.97 11.00
C GLY A 216 -3.92 -14.26 10.21
N SER A 217 -5.16 -14.73 10.10
CA SER A 217 -5.54 -15.84 9.25
C SER A 217 -6.56 -15.43 8.17
N ASN A 218 -6.80 -16.31 7.21
CA ASN A 218 -7.79 -16.10 6.15
C ASN A 218 -9.23 -16.43 6.59
N LEU A 219 -9.44 -16.72 7.88
CA LEU A 219 -10.75 -17.00 8.46
C LEU A 219 -11.01 -16.08 9.64
N LEU A 220 -11.78 -15.02 9.41
CA LEU A 220 -12.18 -14.08 10.45
C LEU A 220 -13.57 -14.41 10.98
N THR A 221 -13.72 -14.32 12.30
CA THR A 221 -15.02 -14.41 12.97
C THR A 221 -15.25 -13.11 13.75
N ILE A 222 -16.39 -12.50 13.52
CA ILE A 222 -16.80 -11.22 14.13
C ILE A 222 -18.13 -11.44 14.86
N GLU A 223 -18.18 -11.14 16.13
CA GLU A 223 -19.43 -11.02 16.88
C GLU A 223 -19.79 -9.54 16.96
N GLY A 224 -20.89 -9.15 16.35
CA GLY A 224 -21.32 -7.77 16.31
C GLY A 224 -21.64 -7.21 17.68
N VAL A 225 -21.38 -5.92 17.87
CA VAL A 225 -21.62 -5.18 19.10
C VAL A 225 -22.56 -3.99 18.83
N GLU A 226 -23.20 -3.46 19.87
CA GLU A 226 -24.14 -2.33 19.71
C GLU A 226 -23.43 -1.01 19.43
N ALA A 227 -22.25 -0.79 20.01
CA ALA A 227 -21.46 0.41 19.85
C ALA A 227 -19.97 0.13 20.06
N LEU A 228 -19.13 1.00 19.49
CA LEU A 228 -17.70 1.03 19.69
C LEU A 228 -17.30 2.29 20.46
N GLY A 229 -16.27 2.17 21.30
CA GLY A 229 -15.65 3.28 22.05
C GLY A 229 -14.51 3.96 21.30
N GLY A 230 -13.90 4.96 21.97
CA GLY A 230 -12.70 5.60 21.51
C GLY A 230 -11.44 4.72 21.77
N THR A 231 -10.34 5.08 21.10
CA THR A 231 -9.04 4.40 21.32
C THR A 231 -7.87 5.26 20.88
N THR A 232 -6.67 4.79 21.22
CA THR A 232 -5.42 5.27 20.64
C THR A 232 -4.77 4.16 19.83
N HIS A 233 -4.24 4.48 18.65
CA HIS A 233 -3.62 3.54 17.72
C HIS A 233 -2.34 4.14 17.14
N THR A 234 -1.32 3.32 16.96
CA THR A 234 -0.08 3.70 16.27
C THR A 234 0.04 2.85 15.00
N ILE A 235 0.13 3.51 13.86
CA ILE A 235 0.30 2.88 12.55
C ILE A 235 1.69 2.23 12.48
N LEU A 236 1.77 1.01 11.94
CA LEU A 236 3.02 0.32 11.68
C LEU A 236 3.91 1.11 10.68
N PRO A 237 5.23 0.92 10.71
CA PRO A 237 6.09 1.35 9.63
C PRO A 237 5.65 0.68 8.31
N ASP A 238 5.80 1.41 7.18
CA ASP A 238 5.36 0.91 5.87
C ASP A 238 6.34 -0.16 5.35
N MET A 239 5.92 -1.43 5.40
CA MET A 239 6.71 -2.56 4.90
C MET A 239 7.11 -2.43 3.42
N ILE A 240 6.33 -1.68 2.63
CA ILE A 240 6.64 -1.43 1.22
C ILE A 240 7.79 -0.43 1.10
N GLU A 241 7.81 0.58 1.96
CA GLU A 241 8.92 1.52 2.01
C GLU A 241 10.19 0.85 2.54
N VAL A 242 10.09 -0.02 3.57
CA VAL A 242 11.21 -0.83 4.06
C VAL A 242 11.81 -1.65 2.91
N GLY A 243 10.99 -2.40 2.16
CA GLY A 243 11.45 -3.16 0.99
C GLY A 243 12.06 -2.29 -0.09
N SER A 244 11.50 -1.09 -0.33
CA SER A 244 12.05 -0.12 -1.28
C SER A 244 13.45 0.37 -0.85
N PHE A 245 13.68 0.59 0.43
CA PHE A 245 15.00 1.00 0.96
C PHE A 245 16.02 -0.14 0.91
N ILE A 246 15.62 -1.39 1.16
CA ILE A 246 16.50 -2.55 0.96
C ILE A 246 16.95 -2.60 -0.50
N GLY A 247 16.01 -2.54 -1.44
CA GLY A 247 16.31 -2.55 -2.87
C GLY A 247 17.18 -1.37 -3.31
N MET A 248 16.92 -0.18 -2.78
CA MET A 248 17.71 1.02 -3.05
C MET A 248 19.14 0.88 -2.56
N ALA A 249 19.35 0.38 -1.34
CA ALA A 249 20.70 0.16 -0.80
C ALA A 249 21.50 -0.78 -1.69
N ALA A 250 20.90 -1.91 -2.11
CA ALA A 250 21.53 -2.87 -3.01
C ALA A 250 21.91 -2.25 -4.36
N MET A 251 20.97 -1.54 -5.00
CA MET A 251 21.17 -0.93 -6.33
C MET A 251 22.23 0.16 -6.33
N THR A 252 22.34 0.94 -5.26
CA THR A 252 23.33 2.03 -5.16
C THR A 252 24.64 1.59 -4.52
N GLY A 253 24.78 0.32 -4.12
CA GLY A 253 25.96 -0.20 -3.43
C GLY A 253 26.23 0.52 -2.11
N SER A 254 25.19 0.86 -1.40
CA SER A 254 25.18 1.69 -0.19
C SER A 254 25.28 0.84 1.08
N ASP A 255 25.65 1.51 2.18
CA ASP A 255 25.65 0.96 3.53
C ASP A 255 24.64 1.77 4.36
N ILE A 256 23.46 1.21 4.62
CA ILE A 256 22.41 1.91 5.33
C ILE A 256 21.75 1.05 6.42
N THR A 257 21.29 1.72 7.47
CA THR A 257 20.44 1.12 8.50
C THR A 257 19.03 1.68 8.39
N ILE A 258 18.07 0.79 8.18
CA ILE A 258 16.65 1.12 8.18
C ILE A 258 16.16 0.92 9.61
N LYS A 259 15.73 1.99 10.27
CA LYS A 259 15.36 2.01 11.69
C LYS A 259 13.89 1.66 11.90
N ASN A 260 13.58 1.01 13.02
CA ASN A 260 12.21 0.78 13.46
C ASN A 260 11.33 0.17 12.35
N THR A 261 11.77 -0.95 11.78
CA THR A 261 11.15 -1.54 10.58
C THR A 261 9.86 -2.29 10.85
N GLY A 262 9.54 -2.61 12.11
CA GLY A 262 8.48 -3.55 12.44
C GLY A 262 8.82 -4.95 11.92
N TYR A 263 10.04 -5.41 12.12
CA TYR A 263 10.63 -6.59 11.47
C TYR A 263 9.73 -7.82 11.48
N ASP A 264 9.07 -8.11 12.61
CA ASP A 264 8.18 -9.26 12.76
C ASP A 264 6.95 -9.21 11.82
N MET A 265 6.64 -8.03 11.29
CA MET A 265 5.53 -7.79 10.37
C MET A 265 5.95 -7.74 8.89
N LEU A 266 7.23 -7.93 8.58
CA LEU A 266 7.73 -7.89 7.18
C LEU A 266 7.49 -9.20 6.41
N GLY A 267 7.17 -10.30 7.11
CA GLY A 267 6.91 -11.60 6.50
C GLY A 267 8.08 -12.06 5.59
N ILE A 268 7.77 -12.43 4.36
CA ILE A 268 8.75 -12.99 3.41
C ILE A 268 9.65 -11.92 2.75
N ILE A 269 9.45 -10.62 3.01
CA ILE A 269 10.17 -9.55 2.29
C ILE A 269 11.69 -9.67 2.44
N PRO A 270 12.28 -9.78 3.66
CA PRO A 270 13.72 -9.90 3.81
C PRO A 270 14.29 -11.14 3.10
N ASP A 271 13.62 -12.29 3.23
CA ASP A 271 14.07 -13.53 2.60
C ASP A 271 14.00 -13.47 1.08
N SER A 272 13.01 -12.78 0.53
CA SER A 272 12.91 -12.58 -0.91
C SER A 272 14.08 -11.76 -1.46
N PHE A 273 14.56 -10.75 -0.72
CA PHE A 273 15.77 -10.02 -1.08
C PHE A 273 17.04 -10.87 -0.93
N ARG A 274 17.14 -11.71 0.13
CA ARG A 274 18.26 -12.66 0.28
C ARG A 274 18.37 -13.62 -0.90
N ARG A 275 17.24 -14.04 -1.46
CA ARG A 275 17.21 -14.88 -2.67
C ARG A 275 17.74 -14.17 -3.93
N LEU A 276 17.73 -12.84 -3.97
CA LEU A 276 18.44 -12.05 -4.98
C LEU A 276 19.95 -11.90 -4.68
N GLY A 277 20.42 -12.45 -3.56
CA GLY A 277 21.82 -12.36 -3.10
C GLY A 277 22.12 -11.13 -2.24
N ILE A 278 21.10 -10.44 -1.75
CA ILE A 278 21.26 -9.24 -0.93
C ILE A 278 21.35 -9.64 0.54
N THR A 279 22.40 -9.20 1.22
CA THR A 279 22.52 -9.36 2.66
C THR A 279 21.55 -8.42 3.37
N VAL A 280 20.69 -8.99 4.18
CA VAL A 280 19.71 -8.24 5.00
C VAL A 280 19.91 -8.71 6.44
N GLU A 281 20.55 -7.88 7.25
CA GLU A 281 20.88 -8.19 8.65
C GLU A 281 19.85 -7.59 9.58
N GLN A 282 19.25 -8.43 10.43
CA GLN A 282 18.35 -7.96 11.48
C GLN A 282 19.15 -7.53 12.71
N ILE A 283 18.93 -6.32 13.21
CA ILE A 283 19.54 -5.79 14.43
C ILE A 283 18.41 -5.29 15.33
N GLY A 284 17.83 -6.18 16.13
CA GLY A 284 16.60 -5.88 16.88
C GLY A 284 15.43 -5.64 15.94
N ASP A 285 14.84 -4.45 15.98
CA ASP A 285 13.77 -4.03 15.05
C ASP A 285 14.30 -3.28 13.81
N ASP A 286 15.62 -3.09 13.72
CA ASP A 286 16.26 -2.44 12.59
C ASP A 286 16.73 -3.45 11.55
N ILE A 287 16.92 -2.98 10.32
CA ILE A 287 17.57 -3.72 9.24
C ILE A 287 18.81 -2.97 8.81
N HIS A 288 19.95 -3.67 8.80
CA HIS A 288 21.19 -3.21 8.19
C HIS A 288 21.36 -3.88 6.83
N VAL A 289 21.62 -3.08 5.81
CA VAL A 289 21.98 -3.53 4.46
C VAL A 289 23.38 -3.06 4.19
N PRO A 290 24.41 -3.96 4.28
CA PRO A 290 25.78 -3.59 4.06
C PRO A 290 26.06 -3.35 2.58
N THR A 291 27.17 -2.70 2.27
CA THR A 291 27.64 -2.50 0.88
C THR A 291 27.76 -3.81 0.14
N HIS A 292 27.20 -3.87 -1.07
CA HIS A 292 27.40 -4.97 -2.01
C HIS A 292 28.10 -4.46 -3.27
N ASP A 293 29.25 -5.01 -3.61
CA ASP A 293 29.89 -4.78 -4.91
C ASP A 293 29.25 -5.62 -6.01
N SER A 294 28.76 -6.80 -5.68
CA SER A 294 27.91 -7.64 -6.52
C SER A 294 27.02 -8.54 -5.66
N TYR A 295 25.89 -8.96 -6.20
CA TYR A 295 25.00 -9.92 -5.57
C TYR A 295 24.48 -10.91 -6.61
N GLN A 296 24.32 -12.18 -6.21
CA GLN A 296 23.99 -13.27 -7.12
C GLN A 296 22.63 -13.85 -6.80
N ILE A 297 21.79 -13.94 -7.82
CA ILE A 297 20.48 -14.58 -7.74
C ILE A 297 20.66 -16.07 -7.45
N GLU A 298 19.93 -16.60 -6.46
CA GLU A 298 19.84 -18.03 -6.22
C GLU A 298 19.14 -18.75 -7.37
N THR A 299 19.42 -20.03 -7.53
CA THR A 299 18.66 -20.95 -8.38
C THR A 299 17.74 -21.82 -7.55
N PHE A 300 16.78 -22.47 -8.18
CA PHE A 300 16.09 -23.58 -7.53
C PHE A 300 17.06 -24.74 -7.23
N ILE A 301 16.64 -25.68 -6.38
CA ILE A 301 17.50 -26.81 -5.94
C ILE A 301 18.03 -27.64 -7.12
N ASP A 302 17.30 -27.72 -8.20
CA ASP A 302 17.68 -28.41 -9.45
C ASP A 302 18.53 -27.56 -10.39
N GLY A 303 18.92 -26.34 -9.98
CA GLY A 303 19.71 -25.41 -10.78
C GLY A 303 18.88 -24.60 -11.80
N SER A 304 17.58 -24.77 -11.86
CA SER A 304 16.72 -24.01 -12.76
C SER A 304 16.57 -22.54 -12.34
N ILE A 305 16.18 -21.70 -13.30
CA ILE A 305 16.02 -20.24 -13.10
C ILE A 305 14.90 -19.98 -12.09
N MET A 306 15.24 -19.17 -11.07
CA MET A 306 14.28 -18.77 -10.04
C MET A 306 13.13 -17.95 -10.60
N THR A 307 11.96 -18.12 -9.98
CA THR A 307 10.79 -17.27 -10.18
C THR A 307 10.48 -16.51 -8.90
N ILE A 308 10.34 -15.18 -8.99
CA ILE A 308 9.77 -14.32 -7.95
C ILE A 308 8.37 -13.94 -8.40
N ALA A 309 7.37 -14.33 -7.61
CA ALA A 309 5.97 -14.07 -7.92
C ALA A 309 5.26 -13.44 -6.72
N ASP A 310 4.32 -12.55 -7.00
CA ASP A 310 3.41 -12.04 -5.98
C ASP A 310 2.35 -13.09 -5.60
N ALA A 311 1.86 -12.99 -4.38
CA ALA A 311 0.76 -13.80 -3.86
C ALA A 311 0.08 -13.06 -2.70
N PRO A 312 -1.18 -13.42 -2.37
CA PRO A 312 -1.80 -12.98 -1.13
C PRO A 312 -0.92 -13.28 0.08
N TRP A 313 -0.96 -12.40 1.08
CA TRP A 313 -0.21 -12.58 2.31
C TRP A 313 -0.46 -13.95 2.97
N PRO A 314 0.58 -14.65 3.49
CA PRO A 314 1.94 -14.19 3.72
C PRO A 314 2.90 -14.34 2.53
N GLY A 315 2.41 -14.49 1.31
CA GLY A 315 3.22 -14.43 0.12
C GLY A 315 3.76 -13.03 -0.16
N LEU A 316 4.59 -12.89 -1.21
CA LEU A 316 5.21 -11.63 -1.55
C LEU A 316 4.16 -10.63 -2.06
N THR A 317 4.14 -9.46 -1.43
CA THR A 317 3.22 -8.38 -1.83
C THR A 317 3.47 -7.91 -3.26
N PRO A 318 2.40 -7.72 -4.07
CA PRO A 318 2.53 -7.21 -5.44
C PRO A 318 3.13 -5.80 -5.51
N ASP A 319 3.07 -5.04 -4.42
CA ASP A 319 3.54 -3.66 -4.35
C ASP A 319 5.07 -3.54 -4.38
N LEU A 320 5.82 -4.63 -4.12
CA LEU A 320 7.28 -4.66 -4.19
C LEU A 320 7.84 -5.30 -5.47
N LEU A 321 7.01 -5.95 -6.31
CA LEU A 321 7.52 -6.62 -7.52
C LEU A 321 8.31 -5.71 -8.44
N SER A 322 7.90 -4.45 -8.58
CA SER A 322 8.64 -3.46 -9.38
C SER A 322 10.04 -3.17 -8.82
N VAL A 323 10.19 -3.16 -7.49
CA VAL A 323 11.48 -2.99 -6.83
C VAL A 323 12.34 -4.24 -7.04
N PHE A 324 11.80 -5.46 -6.85
CA PHE A 324 12.51 -6.71 -7.12
C PHE A 324 12.99 -6.79 -8.56
N LEU A 325 12.17 -6.37 -9.52
CA LEU A 325 12.52 -6.34 -10.94
C LEU A 325 13.72 -5.40 -11.19
N VAL A 326 13.68 -4.19 -10.64
CA VAL A 326 14.79 -3.22 -10.79
C VAL A 326 16.05 -3.75 -10.15
N VAL A 327 15.97 -4.29 -8.93
CA VAL A 327 17.14 -4.86 -8.23
C VAL A 327 17.78 -6.00 -9.02
N ALA A 328 16.96 -6.86 -9.63
CA ALA A 328 17.43 -7.97 -10.44
C ALA A 328 18.26 -7.52 -11.67
N THR A 329 18.03 -6.28 -12.18
CA THR A 329 18.77 -5.78 -13.36
C THR A 329 20.29 -5.69 -13.14
N GLN A 330 20.75 -5.50 -11.91
CA GLN A 330 22.16 -5.39 -11.55
C GLN A 330 22.72 -6.65 -10.86
N ALA A 331 21.91 -7.64 -10.60
CA ALA A 331 22.33 -8.93 -10.02
C ALA A 331 23.18 -9.75 -11.01
N VAL A 332 23.87 -10.75 -10.52
CA VAL A 332 24.47 -11.82 -11.33
C VAL A 332 23.42 -12.93 -11.48
N GLY A 333 23.13 -13.34 -12.72
CA GLY A 333 22.16 -14.39 -13.01
C GLY A 333 20.88 -13.89 -13.67
N SER A 334 19.86 -14.73 -13.70
CA SER A 334 18.56 -14.43 -14.33
C SER A 334 17.42 -14.83 -13.41
N VAL A 335 16.31 -14.10 -13.48
CA VAL A 335 15.08 -14.38 -12.72
C VAL A 335 13.86 -14.09 -13.57
N LEU A 336 12.82 -14.92 -13.38
CA LEU A 336 11.49 -14.65 -13.91
C LEU A 336 10.69 -13.88 -12.84
N ILE A 337 10.29 -12.66 -13.15
CA ILE A 337 9.31 -11.89 -12.36
C ILE A 337 7.93 -12.21 -12.87
N HIS A 338 7.05 -12.72 -12.00
CA HIS A 338 5.70 -13.13 -12.35
C HIS A 338 4.66 -12.38 -11.52
N GLN A 339 4.00 -11.43 -12.14
CA GLN A 339 2.89 -10.67 -11.58
C GLN A 339 1.58 -11.47 -11.75
N LYS A 340 0.99 -11.95 -10.66
CA LYS A 340 -0.24 -12.76 -10.68
C LYS A 340 -1.48 -11.95 -10.34
N MET A 341 -1.35 -10.93 -9.50
CA MET A 341 -2.49 -10.26 -8.88
C MET A 341 -3.01 -9.04 -9.64
N PHE A 342 -2.23 -8.47 -10.58
CA PHE A 342 -2.64 -7.29 -11.36
C PHE A 342 -2.26 -7.44 -12.84
N GLU A 343 -2.99 -6.74 -13.72
CA GLU A 343 -2.87 -6.94 -15.18
C GLU A 343 -1.81 -6.03 -15.85
N SER A 344 -1.38 -4.93 -15.20
CA SER A 344 -0.66 -3.87 -15.93
C SER A 344 0.53 -3.26 -15.17
N ARG A 345 1.08 -3.95 -14.18
CA ARG A 345 2.18 -3.40 -13.38
C ARG A 345 3.56 -3.47 -14.03
N LEU A 346 3.74 -4.27 -15.08
CA LEU A 346 5.04 -4.47 -15.74
C LEU A 346 5.30 -3.51 -16.92
N PHE A 347 4.36 -2.66 -17.30
CA PHE A 347 4.54 -1.76 -18.45
C PHE A 347 5.63 -0.70 -18.31
N PHE A 348 6.07 -0.40 -17.08
CA PHE A 348 7.20 0.50 -16.85
C PHE A 348 8.56 -0.08 -17.29
N VAL A 349 8.63 -1.38 -17.59
CA VAL A 349 9.86 -2.12 -17.98
C VAL A 349 10.53 -1.49 -19.20
N ASP A 350 9.75 -0.93 -20.14
CA ASP A 350 10.28 -0.24 -21.31
C ASP A 350 11.27 0.87 -20.92
N LYS A 351 11.00 1.58 -19.81
CA LYS A 351 11.90 2.63 -19.31
C LYS A 351 13.22 2.08 -18.79
N LEU A 352 13.20 0.90 -18.18
CA LEU A 352 14.43 0.22 -17.73
C LEU A 352 15.25 -0.29 -18.92
N ILE A 353 14.58 -0.78 -19.97
CA ILE A 353 15.24 -1.19 -21.23
C ILE A 353 15.92 0.03 -21.88
N ASP A 354 15.23 1.18 -21.94
CA ASP A 354 15.80 2.45 -22.41
C ASP A 354 17.06 2.86 -21.61
N MET A 355 17.10 2.55 -20.31
CA MET A 355 18.26 2.76 -19.43
C MET A 355 19.38 1.74 -19.64
N GLY A 356 19.15 0.69 -20.44
CA GLY A 356 20.13 -0.35 -20.75
C GLY A 356 19.93 -1.68 -20.00
N ALA A 357 18.85 -1.87 -19.26
CA ALA A 357 18.52 -3.14 -18.64
C ALA A 357 18.23 -4.23 -19.68
N GLN A 358 18.63 -5.48 -19.38
CA GLN A 358 18.34 -6.63 -20.22
C GLN A 358 17.09 -7.35 -19.67
N ILE A 359 15.96 -7.04 -20.26
CA ILE A 359 14.66 -7.58 -19.85
C ILE A 359 13.89 -8.08 -21.06
N ILE A 360 13.32 -9.27 -20.95
CA ILE A 360 12.40 -9.83 -21.92
C ILE A 360 11.00 -9.78 -21.30
N LEU A 361 10.13 -8.89 -21.79
CA LEU A 361 8.72 -8.88 -21.41
C LEU A 361 8.02 -10.02 -22.17
N CYS A 362 7.75 -11.13 -21.46
CA CYS A 362 7.17 -12.32 -22.06
C CYS A 362 5.66 -12.11 -22.38
N ASP A 363 4.97 -11.43 -21.49
CA ASP A 363 3.57 -11.05 -21.59
C ASP A 363 3.26 -9.97 -20.53
N PRO A 364 1.99 -9.47 -20.40
CA PRO A 364 1.66 -8.44 -19.41
C PRO A 364 1.95 -8.84 -17.95
N HIS A 365 2.11 -10.12 -17.67
CA HIS A 365 2.26 -10.67 -16.33
C HIS A 365 3.68 -11.19 -16.02
N ARG A 366 4.52 -11.41 -17.04
CA ARG A 366 5.83 -12.05 -16.87
C ARG A 366 6.94 -11.31 -17.58
N ALA A 367 8.01 -11.09 -16.84
CA ALA A 367 9.24 -10.51 -17.38
C ALA A 367 10.45 -11.32 -16.92
N THR A 368 11.30 -11.73 -17.85
CA THR A 368 12.59 -12.35 -17.54
C THR A 368 13.65 -11.26 -17.49
N VAL A 369 14.29 -11.11 -16.34
CA VAL A 369 15.39 -10.16 -16.12
C VAL A 369 16.70 -10.92 -16.21
N ILE A 370 17.62 -10.44 -17.06
CA ILE A 370 19.00 -10.92 -17.19
C ILE A 370 19.86 -9.87 -16.51
N GLY A 371 20.38 -10.20 -15.33
CA GLY A 371 21.14 -9.25 -14.54
C GLY A 371 22.50 -8.92 -15.15
N LEU A 372 22.88 -7.66 -15.07
CA LEU A 372 24.13 -7.13 -15.65
C LEU A 372 25.37 -7.37 -14.77
N GLY A 373 25.20 -7.88 -13.53
CA GLY A 373 26.27 -8.19 -12.59
C GLY A 373 27.13 -6.98 -12.22
N ASN A 374 26.56 -5.78 -12.23
CA ASN A 374 27.26 -4.51 -12.04
C ASN A 374 28.39 -4.23 -13.06
N ARG A 375 28.52 -5.05 -14.12
CA ARG A 375 29.52 -4.85 -15.18
C ARG A 375 29.19 -3.68 -16.10
N PHE A 376 27.87 -3.47 -16.32
CA PHE A 376 27.33 -2.37 -17.09
C PHE A 376 26.29 -1.66 -16.22
N LYS A 377 26.50 -0.38 -16.00
CA LYS A 377 25.57 0.45 -15.24
C LYS A 377 24.37 0.85 -16.11
N LEU A 378 23.23 1.05 -15.46
CA LEU A 378 22.11 1.74 -16.09
C LEU A 378 22.53 3.18 -16.45
N ARG A 379 21.91 3.76 -17.45
CA ARG A 379 22.19 5.13 -17.92
C ARG A 379 21.04 6.05 -17.57
N GLY A 380 21.36 7.31 -17.27
CA GLY A 380 20.35 8.35 -17.03
C GLY A 380 19.38 8.45 -18.20
N SER A 381 18.10 8.68 -17.90
CA SER A 381 17.02 8.71 -18.88
C SER A 381 15.95 9.72 -18.49
N ASN A 382 15.10 10.10 -19.46
CA ASN A 382 13.93 10.92 -19.25
C ASN A 382 12.69 10.02 -19.16
N MET A 383 12.02 10.01 -17.99
CA MET A 383 10.97 9.06 -17.66
C MET A 383 9.72 9.77 -17.12
N VAL A 384 8.59 9.07 -17.15
CA VAL A 384 7.34 9.53 -16.53
C VAL A 384 6.89 8.48 -15.54
N SER A 385 6.59 8.87 -14.31
CA SER A 385 6.04 7.98 -13.29
C SER A 385 4.59 7.60 -13.65
N PRO A 386 4.30 6.33 -13.95
CA PRO A 386 2.94 5.92 -14.32
C PRO A 386 2.03 5.71 -13.10
N ASP A 387 2.60 5.28 -11.99
CA ASP A 387 1.94 5.01 -10.72
C ASP A 387 2.94 5.09 -9.55
N ILE A 388 2.46 4.89 -8.32
CA ILE A 388 3.26 4.99 -7.09
C ILE A 388 4.42 4.00 -7.10
N ARG A 389 4.18 2.74 -7.46
CA ARG A 389 5.12 1.61 -7.28
C ARG A 389 6.15 1.53 -8.41
N ALA A 390 5.73 1.78 -9.63
CA ALA A 390 6.67 1.96 -10.74
C ALA A 390 7.50 3.24 -10.54
N GLY A 391 6.90 4.30 -10.02
CA GLY A 391 7.60 5.56 -9.73
C GLY A 391 8.78 5.39 -8.79
N ILE A 392 8.61 4.71 -7.65
CA ILE A 392 9.72 4.44 -6.73
C ILE A 392 10.77 3.52 -7.35
N ALA A 393 10.35 2.52 -8.12
CA ALA A 393 11.26 1.61 -8.81
C ALA A 393 12.13 2.37 -9.84
N LEU A 394 11.53 3.29 -10.60
CA LEU A 394 12.26 4.18 -11.53
C LEU A 394 13.20 5.14 -10.79
N LEU A 395 12.81 5.63 -9.61
CA LEU A 395 13.68 6.46 -8.77
C LEU A 395 14.91 5.67 -8.30
N ILE A 396 14.72 4.44 -7.84
CA ILE A 396 15.82 3.54 -7.45
C ILE A 396 16.76 3.28 -8.64
N ALA A 397 16.22 2.99 -9.83
CA ALA A 397 16.99 2.80 -11.04
C ALA A 397 17.78 4.08 -11.40
N ALA A 398 17.15 5.25 -11.34
CA ALA A 398 17.79 6.53 -11.63
C ALA A 398 18.94 6.85 -10.67
N MET A 399 18.77 6.57 -9.37
CA MET A 399 19.81 6.79 -8.35
C MET A 399 21.04 5.88 -8.57
N SER A 400 20.85 4.69 -9.11
CA SER A 400 21.94 3.75 -9.42
C SER A 400 22.60 3.98 -10.79
N ALA A 401 21.95 4.75 -11.67
CA ALA A 401 22.39 4.96 -13.04
C ALA A 401 23.58 5.91 -13.14
N GLU A 402 24.36 5.79 -14.22
CA GLU A 402 25.36 6.79 -14.57
C GLU A 402 24.71 7.99 -15.28
N GLY A 403 25.06 9.20 -14.86
CA GLY A 403 24.55 10.46 -15.42
C GLY A 403 23.29 10.95 -14.72
N THR A 404 22.55 11.83 -15.43
CA THR A 404 21.36 12.50 -14.88
C THR A 404 20.10 11.90 -15.46
N SER A 405 19.12 11.64 -14.60
CA SER A 405 17.78 11.22 -14.98
C SER A 405 16.74 12.29 -14.65
N HIS A 406 15.69 12.35 -15.44
CA HIS A 406 14.51 13.18 -15.18
C HIS A 406 13.28 12.27 -15.01
N ILE A 407 12.55 12.42 -13.90
CA ILE A 407 11.28 11.71 -13.66
C ILE A 407 10.17 12.75 -13.55
N HIS A 408 9.25 12.73 -14.52
CA HIS A 408 8.06 13.58 -14.54
C HIS A 408 6.88 12.92 -13.84
N ASN A 409 5.84 13.71 -13.50
CA ASN A 409 4.63 13.21 -12.84
C ASN A 409 4.90 12.60 -11.47
N ILE A 410 5.79 13.21 -10.70
CA ILE A 410 6.20 12.73 -9.37
C ILE A 410 5.09 12.84 -8.33
N ASP A 411 4.00 13.54 -8.62
CA ASP A 411 2.79 13.53 -7.79
C ASP A 411 2.30 12.09 -7.54
N GLN A 412 2.56 11.16 -8.48
CA GLN A 412 2.30 9.74 -8.26
C GLN A 412 3.16 9.16 -7.14
N ILE A 413 4.43 9.56 -7.03
CA ILE A 413 5.32 9.10 -5.95
C ILE A 413 4.87 9.72 -4.62
N ASP A 414 4.52 11.01 -4.60
CA ASP A 414 4.06 11.74 -3.41
C ASP A 414 2.74 11.20 -2.83
N ARG A 415 1.96 10.46 -3.61
CA ARG A 415 0.79 9.73 -3.11
C ARG A 415 1.13 8.59 -2.17
N GLY A 416 2.36 8.10 -2.18
CA GLY A 416 2.77 6.93 -1.42
C GLY A 416 4.05 7.07 -0.61
N TYR A 417 4.86 8.09 -0.86
CA TYR A 417 6.17 8.29 -0.22
C TYR A 417 6.32 9.74 0.26
N GLN A 418 6.38 9.90 1.57
CA GLN A 418 6.46 11.20 2.24
C GLN A 418 7.83 11.84 2.03
N ASN A 419 7.87 13.03 1.39
CA ASN A 419 9.09 13.84 1.23
C ASN A 419 10.33 13.00 0.85
N ILE A 420 10.16 12.05 -0.07
CA ILE A 420 11.17 11.02 -0.36
C ILE A 420 12.49 11.63 -0.83
N ASP A 421 12.44 12.70 -1.64
CA ASP A 421 13.60 13.44 -2.11
C ASP A 421 14.43 14.02 -0.94
N LYS A 422 13.76 14.65 0.04
CA LYS A 422 14.44 15.25 1.19
C LYS A 422 15.07 14.19 2.09
N ARG A 423 14.34 13.08 2.33
CA ARG A 423 14.79 11.98 3.20
C ARG A 423 15.99 11.26 2.57
N LEU A 424 15.95 10.99 1.27
CA LEU A 424 17.06 10.36 0.55
C LEU A 424 18.27 11.30 0.42
N ASN A 425 18.06 12.59 0.17
CA ASN A 425 19.13 13.59 0.18
C ASN A 425 19.83 13.68 1.55
N GLY A 426 19.08 13.47 2.64
CA GLY A 426 19.62 13.42 4.00
C GLY A 426 20.64 12.30 4.24
N ILE A 427 20.63 11.24 3.44
CA ILE A 427 21.58 10.11 3.49
C ILE A 427 22.52 10.05 2.28
N GLY A 428 22.58 11.13 1.47
CA GLY A 428 23.58 11.29 0.41
C GLY A 428 23.10 11.20 -1.02
N ALA A 429 21.80 11.07 -1.27
CA ALA A 429 21.25 11.16 -2.62
C ALA A 429 21.37 12.61 -3.18
N ARG A 430 21.23 12.72 -4.51
CA ARG A 430 21.23 14.00 -5.20
C ARG A 430 19.97 14.12 -6.06
N ILE A 431 18.90 14.53 -5.43
CA ILE A 431 17.57 14.67 -6.03
C ILE A 431 17.15 16.13 -5.91
N THR A 432 16.85 16.76 -7.05
CA THR A 432 16.29 18.11 -7.10
C THR A 432 14.83 18.03 -7.55
N ARG A 433 13.94 18.64 -6.78
CA ARG A 433 12.51 18.76 -7.12
C ARG A 433 12.30 20.07 -7.90
N LEU A 434 11.65 19.98 -9.08
CA LEU A 434 11.29 21.09 -9.96
C LEU A 434 9.77 21.24 -10.05
#